data_270ece797ae5e4ee0e96aa92d2acfd2c
#
_entry.id   270ece797ae5e4ee0e96aa92d2acfd2c
#
_cell.length_a   1.000
_cell.length_b   1.000
_cell.length_c   1.000
_cell.angle_alpha   90.00
_cell.angle_beta   90.00
_cell.angle_gamma   90.00
#
_symmetry.space_group_name_H-M   'P 1'
#
loop_
_entity.id
_entity.type
_entity.pdbx_description
1 polymer ?
#
loop_
_entity_poly.entity_id
_entity_poly.type
_entity_poly.pdbx_seq_one_letter_code
_entity_poly.pdbx_strand_id
1 'polypeptide(L)'
;MTDARFRSVLKSQYHAALAMLREAVECCPADEWSNADHKNAFWQVAYHTLFFTHLYLQRDEAAFQRWAQHRGHDDGVEGDPYTQAQVLEYWSFCDRIVDDAVDALDLDSAESGFSWYRMSKLEHQFVNIRHIQHHGAQLADRLRSAANIGISWVGGRPAAAE
;
A
#
# COMPACT_ATOMS: atom_id res chain seq x y z
N MET A 1 -7.89 7.45 -25.16
CA MET A 1 -8.59 7.43 -23.86
C MET A 1 -8.28 8.76 -23.19
N THR A 2 -9.22 9.44 -22.56
CA THR A 2 -8.96 10.74 -21.94
C THR A 2 -8.18 10.55 -20.63
N ASP A 3 -7.33 11.51 -20.27
CA ASP A 3 -6.55 11.53 -19.01
C ASP A 3 -7.45 11.28 -17.78
N ALA A 4 -8.60 11.95 -17.73
CA ALA A 4 -9.58 11.76 -16.65
C ALA A 4 -10.04 10.30 -16.48
N ARG A 5 -10.19 9.56 -17.58
CA ARG A 5 -10.58 8.14 -17.50
C ARG A 5 -9.45 7.27 -16.95
N PHE A 6 -8.18 7.56 -17.32
CA PHE A 6 -7.03 6.86 -16.74
C PHE A 6 -6.92 7.09 -15.24
N ARG A 7 -7.05 8.35 -14.79
CA ARG A 7 -7.01 8.69 -13.37
C ARG A 7 -8.13 7.98 -12.60
N SER A 8 -9.35 7.97 -13.14
CA SER A 8 -10.47 7.25 -12.52
C SER A 8 -10.18 5.75 -12.36
N VAL A 9 -9.57 5.10 -13.37
CA VAL A 9 -9.20 3.68 -13.29
C VAL A 9 -8.08 3.46 -12.27
N LEU A 10 -7.04 4.28 -12.27
CA LEU A 10 -5.95 4.18 -11.29
C LEU A 10 -6.48 4.31 -9.85
N LYS A 11 -7.28 5.35 -9.57
CA LYS A 11 -7.91 5.55 -8.25
C LYS A 11 -8.72 4.33 -7.82
N SER A 12 -9.56 3.82 -8.73
CA SER A 12 -10.38 2.63 -8.46
C SER A 12 -9.53 1.42 -8.08
N GLN A 13 -8.41 1.19 -8.78
CA GLN A 13 -7.54 0.04 -8.53
C GLN A 13 -6.68 0.22 -7.28
N TYR A 14 -6.23 1.45 -6.96
CA TYR A 14 -5.59 1.74 -5.69
C TYR A 14 -6.50 1.43 -4.49
N HIS A 15 -7.72 1.96 -4.50
CA HIS A 15 -8.68 1.70 -3.42
C HIS A 15 -9.06 0.22 -3.31
N ALA A 16 -9.17 -0.49 -4.42
CA ALA A 16 -9.43 -1.93 -4.41
C ALA A 16 -8.30 -2.73 -3.76
N ALA A 17 -7.05 -2.46 -4.16
CA ALA A 17 -5.88 -3.13 -3.60
C ALA A 17 -5.67 -2.79 -2.12
N LEU A 18 -5.86 -1.52 -1.75
CA LEU A 18 -5.80 -1.06 -0.35
C LEU A 18 -6.90 -1.67 0.50
N ALA A 19 -8.13 -1.83 -0.01
CA ALA A 19 -9.22 -2.48 0.72
C ALA A 19 -8.90 -3.94 1.07
N MET A 20 -8.29 -4.69 0.13
CA MET A 20 -7.85 -6.06 0.39
C MET A 20 -6.71 -6.11 1.43
N LEU A 21 -5.75 -5.18 1.36
CA LEU A 21 -4.69 -5.06 2.36
C LEU A 21 -5.27 -4.74 3.74
N ARG A 22 -6.25 -3.84 3.82
CA ARG A 22 -6.93 -3.50 5.07
C ARG A 22 -7.57 -4.72 5.71
N GLU A 23 -8.37 -5.47 4.95
CA GLU A 23 -9.03 -6.68 5.45
C GLU A 23 -8.01 -7.69 5.98
N ALA A 24 -6.89 -7.87 5.27
CA ALA A 24 -5.81 -8.74 5.74
C ALA A 24 -5.22 -8.25 7.07
N VAL A 25 -5.00 -6.96 7.24
CA VAL A 25 -4.52 -6.38 8.50
C VAL A 25 -5.55 -6.55 9.62
N GLU A 26 -6.83 -6.24 9.36
CA GLU A 26 -7.91 -6.34 10.36
C GLU A 26 -8.15 -7.78 10.84
N CYS A 27 -8.00 -8.77 9.95
CA CYS A 27 -8.21 -10.17 10.25
C CYS A 27 -7.01 -10.87 10.89
N CYS A 28 -5.85 -10.20 11.01
CA CYS A 28 -4.63 -10.84 11.51
C CYS A 28 -4.74 -11.16 13.00
N PRO A 29 -4.58 -12.43 13.40
CA PRO A 29 -4.54 -12.83 14.81
C PRO A 29 -3.32 -12.23 15.53
N ALA A 30 -3.45 -12.01 16.84
CA ALA A 30 -2.41 -11.37 17.63
C ALA A 30 -1.10 -12.17 17.68
N ASP A 31 -1.16 -13.48 17.66
CA ASP A 31 -0.01 -14.39 17.64
C ASP A 31 0.70 -14.39 16.29
N GLU A 32 -0.02 -14.15 15.19
CA GLU A 32 0.58 -14.05 13.85
C GLU A 32 1.16 -12.66 13.56
N TRP A 33 0.70 -11.62 14.24
CA TRP A 33 1.10 -10.23 13.99
C TRP A 33 2.62 -10.00 14.05
N SER A 34 3.26 -10.60 15.03
CA SER A 34 4.72 -10.49 15.26
C SER A 34 5.42 -11.86 15.21
N ASN A 35 4.83 -12.85 14.51
CA ASN A 35 5.38 -14.18 14.40
C ASN A 35 6.78 -14.15 13.77
N ALA A 36 7.78 -14.64 14.53
CA ALA A 36 9.19 -14.64 14.15
C ALA A 36 9.59 -15.84 13.25
N ASP A 37 8.69 -16.77 12.99
CA ASP A 37 8.95 -17.91 12.09
C ASP A 37 9.08 -17.48 10.62
N HIS A 38 8.60 -16.30 10.30
CA HIS A 38 8.75 -15.66 9.00
C HIS A 38 9.95 -14.70 8.98
N LYS A 39 10.62 -14.59 7.83
CA LYS A 39 11.73 -13.65 7.62
C LYS A 39 11.35 -12.21 8.01
N ASN A 40 10.13 -11.80 7.66
CA ASN A 40 9.55 -10.51 8.05
C ASN A 40 8.22 -10.80 8.75
N ALA A 41 7.99 -10.23 9.91
CA ALA A 41 6.72 -10.34 10.62
C ALA A 41 5.56 -9.77 9.78
N PHE A 42 4.32 -10.16 10.12
CA PHE A 42 3.13 -9.71 9.39
C PHE A 42 3.04 -8.17 9.33
N TRP A 43 3.21 -7.52 10.48
CA TRP A 43 3.19 -6.05 10.57
C TRP A 43 4.27 -5.37 9.72
N GLN A 44 5.47 -5.99 9.60
CA GLN A 44 6.54 -5.44 8.77
C GLN A 44 6.16 -5.43 7.29
N VAL A 45 5.58 -6.52 6.80
CA VAL A 45 5.12 -6.59 5.40
C VAL A 45 3.99 -5.60 5.14
N ALA A 46 3.02 -5.49 6.06
CA ALA A 46 1.92 -4.53 5.94
C ALA A 46 2.43 -3.09 5.95
N TYR A 47 3.33 -2.74 6.87
CA TYR A 47 3.93 -1.41 6.96
C TYR A 47 4.76 -1.07 5.72
N HIS A 48 5.65 -1.98 5.28
CA HIS A 48 6.43 -1.86 4.06
C HIS A 48 5.54 -1.56 2.84
N THR A 49 4.45 -2.28 2.72
CA THR A 49 3.49 -2.07 1.62
C THR A 49 2.94 -0.65 1.63
N LEU A 50 2.52 -0.15 2.78
CA LEU A 50 1.99 1.20 2.94
C LEU A 50 3.07 2.28 2.73
N PHE A 51 4.28 2.04 3.22
CA PHE A 51 5.40 2.96 3.04
C PHE A 51 5.69 3.20 1.55
N PHE A 52 5.84 2.14 0.77
CA PHE A 52 6.08 2.27 -0.67
C PHE A 52 4.86 2.75 -1.44
N THR A 53 3.65 2.41 -1.01
CA THR A 53 2.42 2.99 -1.57
C THR A 53 2.44 4.51 -1.44
N HIS A 54 2.73 5.02 -0.23
CA HIS A 54 2.82 6.45 0.05
C HIS A 54 3.95 7.12 -0.74
N LEU A 55 5.15 6.51 -0.74
CA LEU A 55 6.32 7.01 -1.46
C LEU A 55 6.03 7.16 -2.97
N TYR A 56 5.47 6.14 -3.60
CA TYR A 56 5.26 6.11 -5.04
C TYR A 56 4.04 6.91 -5.53
N LEU A 57 3.19 7.35 -4.62
CA LEU A 57 2.16 8.35 -4.89
C LEU A 57 2.73 9.77 -4.96
N GLN A 58 4.01 9.99 -4.62
CA GLN A 58 4.66 11.30 -4.75
C GLN A 58 5.15 11.55 -6.18
N ARG A 59 5.37 12.83 -6.48
CA ARG A 59 5.96 13.22 -7.77
C ARG A 59 7.33 12.59 -8.00
N ASP A 60 8.18 12.61 -6.98
CA ASP A 60 9.55 12.10 -6.99
C ASP A 60 10.01 11.77 -5.56
N GLU A 61 11.21 11.18 -5.44
CA GLU A 61 11.79 10.84 -4.15
C GLU A 61 12.02 12.08 -3.25
N ALA A 62 12.40 13.21 -3.83
CA ALA A 62 12.70 14.42 -3.07
C ALA A 62 11.44 15.09 -2.49
N ALA A 63 10.26 14.84 -3.07
CA ALA A 63 8.98 15.33 -2.57
C ALA A 63 8.43 14.49 -1.42
N PHE A 64 9.01 13.32 -1.13
CA PHE A 64 8.49 12.41 -0.12
C PHE A 64 8.67 12.95 1.29
N GLN A 65 7.56 13.07 2.00
CA GLN A 65 7.54 13.35 3.43
C GLN A 65 7.00 12.12 4.15
N ARG A 66 7.82 11.55 5.04
CA ARG A 66 7.44 10.36 5.81
C ARG A 66 6.19 10.63 6.64
N TRP A 67 5.41 9.59 6.86
CA TRP A 67 4.30 9.62 7.80
C TRP A 67 4.78 10.03 9.20
N ALA A 68 3.98 10.86 9.91
CA ALA A 68 4.40 11.50 11.16
C ALA A 68 4.84 10.51 12.27
N GLN A 69 4.30 9.28 12.26
CA GLN A 69 4.68 8.23 13.22
C GLN A 69 5.72 7.25 12.65
N HIS A 70 6.33 7.57 11.48
CA HIS A 70 7.38 6.73 10.90
C HIS A 70 8.59 6.67 11.83
N ARG A 71 9.18 5.46 11.96
CA ARG A 71 10.38 5.20 12.75
C ARG A 71 11.45 4.56 11.86
N GLY A 72 12.71 4.95 12.05
CA GLY A 72 13.80 4.47 11.24
C GLY A 72 14.10 5.31 10.00
N HIS A 73 15.06 4.87 9.19
CA HIS A 73 15.57 5.65 8.07
C HIS A 73 14.88 5.33 6.75
N ASP A 74 14.72 4.06 6.40
CA ASP A 74 14.10 3.61 5.16
C ASP A 74 12.72 3.00 5.44
N ASP A 75 12.34 1.98 4.70
CA ASP A 75 11.17 1.15 4.98
C ASP A 75 11.43 0.17 6.12
N GLY A 76 12.67 0.10 6.60
CA GLY A 76 13.08 -0.64 7.78
C GLY A 76 12.59 0.04 9.04
N VAL A 77 11.80 -0.67 9.82
CA VAL A 77 11.23 -0.15 11.05
C VAL A 77 12.13 -0.48 12.22
N GLU A 78 12.65 0.54 12.87
CA GLU A 78 13.44 0.42 14.08
C GLU A 78 12.54 0.48 15.33
N GLY A 79 12.93 -0.26 16.38
CA GLY A 79 12.21 -0.30 17.66
C GLY A 79 11.10 -1.34 17.73
N ASP A 80 10.15 -1.10 18.62
CA ASP A 80 9.05 -2.02 18.87
C ASP A 80 8.12 -2.18 17.65
N PRO A 81 7.46 -3.33 17.48
CA PRO A 81 6.47 -3.52 16.43
C PRO A 81 5.40 -2.43 16.42
N TYR A 82 5.00 -1.98 15.23
CA TYR A 82 3.75 -1.21 15.12
C TYR A 82 2.58 -2.08 15.53
N THR A 83 1.68 -1.51 16.30
CA THR A 83 0.41 -2.16 16.61
C THR A 83 -0.48 -2.22 15.37
N GLN A 84 -1.42 -3.14 15.35
CA GLN A 84 -2.43 -3.24 14.28
C GLN A 84 -3.19 -1.91 14.09
N ALA A 85 -3.53 -1.22 15.18
CA ALA A 85 -4.18 0.08 15.13
C ALA A 85 -3.32 1.15 14.46
N GLN A 86 -2.01 1.20 14.72
CA GLN A 86 -1.09 2.14 14.07
C GLN A 86 -0.94 1.84 12.57
N VAL A 87 -0.86 0.57 12.18
CA VAL A 87 -0.82 0.19 10.75
C VAL A 87 -2.12 0.57 10.05
N LEU A 88 -3.27 0.38 10.69
CA LEU A 88 -4.57 0.81 10.14
C LEU A 88 -4.71 2.34 10.07
N GLU A 89 -4.11 3.08 11.00
CA GLU A 89 -4.03 4.55 10.93
C GLU A 89 -3.20 4.99 9.72
N TYR A 90 -2.04 4.34 9.47
CA TYR A 90 -1.23 4.62 8.29
C TYR A 90 -1.95 4.19 7.00
N TRP A 91 -2.65 3.06 7.01
CA TRP A 91 -3.53 2.66 5.92
C TRP A 91 -4.56 3.74 5.60
N SER A 92 -5.25 4.26 6.61
CA SER A 92 -6.26 5.32 6.44
C SER A 92 -5.67 6.60 5.87
N PHE A 93 -4.43 6.94 6.25
CA PHE A 93 -3.70 8.05 5.66
C PHE A 93 -3.42 7.79 4.18
N CYS A 94 -2.87 6.61 3.82
CA CYS A 94 -2.55 6.25 2.44
C CYS A 94 -3.81 6.25 1.55
N ASP A 95 -4.90 5.64 2.01
CA ASP A 95 -6.15 5.56 1.26
C ASP A 95 -6.74 6.96 0.98
N ARG A 96 -6.70 7.84 1.98
CA ARG A 96 -7.23 9.21 1.87
C ARG A 96 -6.46 10.07 0.86
N ILE A 97 -5.16 9.89 0.72
CA ILE A 97 -4.34 10.71 -0.19
C ILE A 97 -4.39 10.23 -1.65
N VAL A 98 -4.90 9.04 -1.95
CA VAL A 98 -4.88 8.44 -3.30
C VAL A 98 -5.47 9.37 -4.34
N ASP A 99 -6.66 9.89 -4.11
CA ASP A 99 -7.39 10.66 -5.12
C ASP A 99 -6.65 11.94 -5.50
N ASP A 100 -6.23 12.73 -4.51
CA ASP A 100 -5.52 13.98 -4.73
C ASP A 100 -4.10 13.72 -5.30
N ALA A 101 -3.41 12.70 -4.81
CA ALA A 101 -2.10 12.33 -5.31
C ALA A 101 -2.15 11.92 -6.78
N VAL A 102 -3.07 11.04 -7.17
CA VAL A 102 -3.25 10.61 -8.57
C VAL A 102 -3.63 11.80 -9.46
N ASP A 103 -4.45 12.74 -8.98
CA ASP A 103 -4.79 13.94 -9.74
C ASP A 103 -3.59 14.89 -9.94
N ALA A 104 -2.68 14.95 -8.98
CA ALA A 104 -1.50 15.81 -9.03
C ALA A 104 -0.34 15.23 -9.87
N LEU A 105 -0.33 13.93 -10.17
CA LEU A 105 0.75 13.30 -10.94
C LEU A 105 0.72 13.73 -12.42
N ASP A 106 1.90 14.01 -12.99
CA ASP A 106 2.10 14.13 -14.43
C ASP A 106 2.23 12.72 -15.04
N LEU A 107 1.09 12.14 -15.46
CA LEU A 107 1.06 10.79 -16.03
C LEU A 107 1.68 10.68 -17.43
N ASP A 108 1.89 11.81 -18.12
CA ASP A 108 2.56 11.87 -19.44
C ASP A 108 4.08 11.92 -19.30
N SER A 109 4.62 12.12 -18.08
CA SER A 109 6.06 12.11 -17.83
C SER A 109 6.70 10.79 -18.26
N ALA A 110 7.79 10.89 -19.04
CA ALA A 110 8.60 9.75 -19.45
C ALA A 110 9.39 9.13 -18.28
N GLU A 111 9.47 9.83 -17.14
CA GLU A 111 10.26 9.43 -15.97
C GLU A 111 9.35 9.17 -14.76
N SER A 112 9.68 8.13 -13.99
CA SER A 112 8.96 7.80 -12.75
C SER A 112 9.17 8.83 -11.64
N GLY A 113 10.31 9.53 -11.62
CA GLY A 113 10.78 10.38 -10.53
C GLY A 113 11.58 9.62 -9.45
N PHE A 114 11.84 8.32 -9.66
CA PHE A 114 12.60 7.46 -8.75
C PHE A 114 13.77 6.81 -9.49
N SER A 115 15.00 7.03 -9.03
CA SER A 115 16.21 6.65 -9.75
C SER A 115 16.34 5.13 -10.02
N TRP A 116 15.72 4.31 -9.20
CA TRP A 116 15.68 2.84 -9.35
C TRP A 116 14.57 2.32 -10.26
N TYR A 117 13.65 3.18 -10.73
CA TYR A 117 12.60 2.83 -11.69
C TYR A 117 12.72 3.66 -12.97
N ARG A 118 13.41 3.12 -13.98
CA ARG A 118 13.59 3.75 -15.30
C ARG A 118 12.41 3.43 -16.21
N MET A 119 11.28 4.09 -15.95
CA MET A 119 10.02 3.92 -16.67
C MET A 119 9.17 5.19 -16.58
N SER A 120 8.10 5.27 -17.36
CA SER A 120 7.16 6.40 -17.31
C SER A 120 6.44 6.49 -15.96
N LYS A 121 5.93 7.69 -15.63
CA LYS A 121 5.12 7.90 -14.42
C LYS A 121 3.89 7.01 -14.42
N LEU A 122 3.21 6.88 -15.56
CA LEU A 122 2.03 6.04 -15.68
C LEU A 122 2.36 4.57 -15.40
N GLU A 123 3.41 4.04 -16.03
CA GLU A 123 3.85 2.64 -15.80
C GLU A 123 4.21 2.40 -14.33
N HIS A 124 4.87 3.37 -13.70
CA HIS A 124 5.23 3.29 -12.28
C HIS A 124 3.99 3.21 -11.36
N GLN A 125 2.86 3.82 -11.73
CA GLN A 125 1.63 3.66 -10.96
C GLN A 125 1.08 2.22 -11.02
N PHE A 126 1.22 1.53 -12.16
CA PHE A 126 0.91 0.10 -12.23
C PHE A 126 1.87 -0.74 -11.37
N VAL A 127 3.15 -0.39 -11.32
CA VAL A 127 4.10 -1.04 -10.41
C VAL A 127 3.66 -0.87 -8.96
N ASN A 128 3.25 0.32 -8.55
CA ASN A 128 2.78 0.59 -7.19
C ASN A 128 1.52 -0.24 -6.84
N ILE A 129 0.51 -0.25 -7.70
CA ILE A 129 -0.70 -1.07 -7.48
C ILE A 129 -0.35 -2.57 -7.38
N ARG A 130 0.52 -3.07 -8.27
CA ARG A 130 0.99 -4.46 -8.23
C ARG A 130 1.79 -4.77 -6.97
N HIS A 131 2.56 -3.82 -6.44
CA HIS A 131 3.28 -3.96 -5.18
C HIS A 131 2.32 -4.14 -4.00
N ILE A 132 1.26 -3.32 -3.91
CA ILE A 132 0.20 -3.49 -2.90
C ILE A 132 -0.42 -4.89 -3.02
N GLN A 133 -0.78 -5.29 -4.23
CA GLN A 133 -1.42 -6.59 -4.48
C GLN A 133 -0.49 -7.76 -4.19
N HIS A 134 0.80 -7.65 -4.52
CA HIS A 134 1.80 -8.68 -4.24
C HIS A 134 1.93 -8.97 -2.74
N HIS A 135 2.11 -7.93 -1.94
CA HIS A 135 2.24 -8.08 -0.49
C HIS A 135 0.91 -8.40 0.18
N GLY A 136 -0.19 -7.83 -0.31
CA GLY A 136 -1.53 -8.22 0.15
C GLY A 136 -1.80 -9.71 -0.04
N ALA A 137 -1.39 -10.28 -1.18
CA ALA A 137 -1.50 -11.73 -1.42
C ALA A 137 -0.60 -12.56 -0.50
N GLN A 138 0.62 -12.10 -0.19
CA GLN A 138 1.49 -12.76 0.79
C GLN A 138 0.84 -12.81 2.19
N LEU A 139 0.24 -11.70 2.62
CA LEU A 139 -0.44 -11.63 3.91
C LEU A 139 -1.70 -12.50 3.92
N ALA A 140 -2.48 -12.51 2.84
CA ALA A 140 -3.65 -13.37 2.69
C ALA A 140 -3.29 -14.85 2.74
N ASP A 141 -2.18 -15.26 2.11
CA ASP A 141 -1.69 -16.64 2.14
C ASP A 141 -1.27 -17.05 3.56
N ARG A 142 -0.59 -16.16 4.31
CA ARG A 142 -0.26 -16.39 5.71
C ARG A 142 -1.50 -16.59 6.58
N LEU A 143 -2.51 -15.73 6.44
CA LEU A 143 -3.77 -15.84 7.18
C LEU A 143 -4.49 -17.16 6.88
N ARG A 144 -4.49 -17.58 5.62
CA ARG A 144 -5.08 -18.86 5.22
C ARG A 144 -4.32 -20.04 5.82
N SER A 145 -3.01 -20.00 5.79
CA SER A 145 -2.16 -21.09 6.25
C SER A 145 -2.11 -21.21 7.77
N ALA A 146 -2.01 -20.08 8.49
CA ALA A 146 -1.88 -20.06 9.94
C ALA A 146 -3.23 -20.17 10.68
N ALA A 147 -4.29 -19.54 10.15
CA ALA A 147 -5.56 -19.39 10.86
C ALA A 147 -6.79 -19.84 10.07
N ASN A 148 -6.62 -20.35 8.85
CA ASN A 148 -7.72 -20.69 7.93
C ASN A 148 -8.68 -19.50 7.65
N ILE A 149 -8.12 -18.28 7.64
CA ILE A 149 -8.85 -17.04 7.35
C ILE A 149 -8.67 -16.68 5.87
N GLY A 150 -9.77 -16.46 5.15
CA GLY A 150 -9.77 -15.93 3.80
C GLY A 150 -10.04 -14.43 3.81
N ILE A 151 -9.55 -13.70 2.82
CA ILE A 151 -9.93 -12.31 2.55
C ILE A 151 -10.78 -12.22 1.29
N SER A 152 -11.61 -11.18 1.22
CA SER A 152 -12.54 -10.95 0.12
C SER A 152 -11.80 -10.38 -1.11
N TRP A 153 -12.23 -10.82 -2.31
CA TRP A 153 -11.77 -10.17 -3.54
C TRP A 153 -12.50 -8.84 -3.75
N VAL A 154 -11.73 -7.77 -4.00
CA VAL A 154 -12.23 -6.44 -4.33
C VAL A 154 -11.77 -6.06 -5.73
N GLY A 155 -12.68 -6.05 -6.71
CA GLY A 155 -12.36 -5.83 -8.13
C GLY A 155 -12.29 -4.37 -8.57
N GLY A 156 -12.75 -3.44 -7.75
CA GLY A 156 -12.78 -2.00 -8.01
C GLY A 156 -13.04 -1.21 -6.73
N ARG A 157 -13.09 0.12 -6.84
CA ARG A 157 -13.30 1.00 -5.67
C ARG A 157 -14.54 0.55 -4.88
N PRO A 158 -14.40 0.27 -3.57
CA PRO A 158 -15.55 -0.02 -2.72
C PRO A 158 -16.55 1.13 -2.72
N ALA A 159 -17.84 0.82 -2.61
CA ALA A 159 -18.84 1.85 -2.36
C ALA A 159 -18.54 2.56 -1.03
N ALA A 160 -18.81 3.87 -0.96
CA ALA A 160 -18.74 4.58 0.31
C ALA A 160 -19.69 3.89 1.31
N ALA A 161 -19.21 3.66 2.54
CA ALA A 161 -20.07 3.21 3.62
C ALA A 161 -21.13 4.31 3.89
N GLU A 162 -22.42 3.95 3.86
CA GLU A 162 -23.51 4.84 4.25
C GLU A 162 -23.51 5.15 5.74
#